data_e8a916453cc43ed844b802ed46d6f945
#
_entry.id   e8a916453cc43ed844b802ed46d6f945
#
_cell.length_a   1.000
_cell.length_b   1.000
_cell.length_c   1.000
_cell.angle_alpha   90.00
_cell.angle_beta   90.00
_cell.angle_gamma   90.00
#
_symmetry.space_group_name_H-M   'P 1'
#
loop_
_entity.id
_entity.type
_entity.pdbx_description
1 polymer ?
#
loop_
_entity_poly.entity_id
_entity_poly.type
_entity_poly.pdbx_seq_one_letter_code
_entity_poly.pdbx_strand_id
1 'polypeptide(L)'
;MSVKLLHFLTVSVYLNYIGGEVFFYQPEQIHIAYGDDIYEIVITWSTFNDTQNSVVEYGIGGLILREEGTSKTFVDGGVAKHTQYIHRVTLRNLTPDSEYVYHCGSDLGWSNLFNFKTAPNRSDWQPHLAIYGDMGNENAQSLVRLQEETQRGLYDAILHVGDFAYDLDTNNAEIGDAFMRQIESIAAYLPYMTCPGNHEEAYNFSNYRERFSMPRGSQSYMYSINIGPLHIISISTEVYYFLNYGIKPLVFQYQWLEDDLIKANLPENREKQPWIIVMGHRPMYCSNNDDDDCTNHETQTRVGMPFFKFFGLEDLLYNYGVDLEIWAHEHSYERLWPIYNYTVYNGSYEAPYVNPKAPVQFTTGSAGCREGRDEFSYKPPWSAFRSNDYGYTRLKAYNSTHLHLEQVSDDKAGEVVDSFWLVKDRHGPYPMSKMNWAKVDKIRLKYMGL
;
A
#
# COMPACT_ATOMS: atom_id res chain seq x y z
N MET A 1 -67.03 -8.23 55.00
CA MET A 1 -65.59 -7.98 54.58
C MET A 1 -65.37 -8.79 53.36
N SER A 2 -65.31 -8.10 52.21
CA SER A 2 -65.13 -8.75 50.90
C SER A 2 -63.70 -8.40 50.40
N VAL A 3 -62.85 -9.41 50.25
CA VAL A 3 -61.49 -9.29 49.74
C VAL A 3 -61.54 -9.36 48.22
N LYS A 4 -61.25 -8.27 47.53
CA LYS A 4 -61.11 -8.27 46.09
C LYS A 4 -59.70 -8.78 45.73
N LEU A 5 -59.65 -9.90 45.03
CA LEU A 5 -58.46 -10.47 44.46
C LEU A 5 -58.11 -9.70 43.19
N LEU A 6 -56.96 -9.01 43.21
CA LEU A 6 -56.43 -8.29 42.06
C LEU A 6 -55.63 -9.28 41.24
N HIS A 7 -56.09 -9.61 40.01
CA HIS A 7 -55.31 -10.38 39.03
C HIS A 7 -54.36 -9.45 38.30
N PHE A 8 -53.05 -9.61 38.50
CA PHE A 8 -52.04 -9.03 37.64
C PHE A 8 -51.92 -9.87 36.37
N LEU A 9 -52.40 -9.33 35.26
CA LEU A 9 -52.06 -9.85 33.94
C LEU A 9 -50.60 -9.45 33.63
N THR A 10 -49.67 -10.38 33.67
CA THR A 10 -48.35 -10.25 33.07
C THR A 10 -48.49 -10.40 31.58
N VAL A 11 -48.48 -9.30 30.84
CA VAL A 11 -48.31 -9.29 29.40
C VAL A 11 -46.82 -9.50 29.13
N SER A 12 -46.41 -10.71 28.78
CA SER A 12 -45.08 -10.98 28.23
C SER A 12 -45.05 -10.46 26.81
N VAL A 13 -44.46 -9.28 26.64
CA VAL A 13 -44.13 -8.77 25.30
C VAL A 13 -42.94 -9.58 24.81
N TYR A 14 -43.17 -10.54 23.95
CA TYR A 14 -42.15 -11.12 23.12
C TYR A 14 -41.77 -10.07 22.09
N LEU A 15 -40.74 -9.26 22.37
CA LEU A 15 -40.01 -8.51 21.36
C LEU A 15 -39.28 -9.56 20.53
N ASN A 16 -39.86 -9.97 19.43
CA ASN A 16 -39.12 -10.63 18.37
C ASN A 16 -38.09 -9.60 17.85
N TYR A 17 -36.85 -9.81 18.22
CA TYR A 17 -35.73 -9.12 17.64
C TYR A 17 -35.55 -9.62 16.19
N ILE A 18 -36.35 -9.11 15.26
CA ILE A 18 -36.22 -9.38 13.81
C ILE A 18 -35.16 -8.44 13.17
N GLY A 19 -34.50 -7.57 13.95
CA GLY A 19 -33.62 -6.56 13.45
C GLY A 19 -32.11 -6.91 13.42
N GLY A 20 -31.69 -8.03 14.02
CA GLY A 20 -30.26 -8.36 14.17
C GLY A 20 -29.66 -9.10 12.98
N GLU A 21 -30.44 -9.95 12.31
CA GLU A 21 -29.86 -10.81 11.24
C GLU A 21 -29.51 -10.04 9.97
N VAL A 22 -30.27 -9.03 9.59
CA VAL A 22 -30.01 -8.24 8.37
C VAL A 22 -28.69 -7.46 8.49
N PHE A 23 -28.35 -6.99 9.69
CA PHE A 23 -27.12 -6.24 9.93
C PHE A 23 -25.85 -7.06 9.63
N PHE A 24 -25.83 -8.34 9.98
CA PHE A 24 -24.66 -9.20 9.78
C PHE A 24 -24.42 -9.63 8.33
N TYR A 25 -25.38 -9.45 7.44
CA TYR A 25 -25.25 -9.68 5.99
C TYR A 25 -24.93 -8.42 5.20
N GLN A 26 -24.95 -7.25 5.87
CA GLN A 26 -24.63 -5.98 5.24
C GLN A 26 -23.15 -5.90 4.90
N PRO A 27 -22.77 -5.63 3.63
CA PRO A 27 -21.40 -5.39 3.26
C PRO A 27 -20.82 -4.15 3.94
N GLU A 28 -19.58 -4.26 4.42
CA GLU A 28 -18.82 -3.16 5.00
C GLU A 28 -17.32 -3.31 4.67
N GLN A 29 -16.50 -2.31 4.98
CA GLN A 29 -15.06 -2.33 4.74
C GLN A 29 -14.73 -2.43 3.23
N ILE A 30 -15.56 -1.82 2.41
CA ILE A 30 -15.42 -1.90 0.96
C ILE A 30 -14.15 -1.17 0.52
N HIS A 31 -13.33 -1.85 -0.26
CA HIS A 31 -12.13 -1.28 -0.87
C HIS A 31 -11.83 -1.94 -2.20
N ILE A 32 -11.13 -1.20 -3.04
CA ILE A 32 -10.72 -1.66 -4.37
C ILE A 32 -9.20 -1.67 -4.49
N ALA A 33 -8.68 -2.58 -5.29
CA ALA A 33 -7.27 -2.63 -5.66
C ALA A 33 -7.15 -2.97 -7.15
N TYR A 34 -6.03 -2.64 -7.78
CA TYR A 34 -5.71 -3.19 -9.09
C TYR A 34 -5.54 -4.70 -8.99
N GLY A 35 -6.00 -5.41 -10.02
CA GLY A 35 -5.73 -6.84 -10.21
C GLY A 35 -4.34 -7.10 -10.78
N ASP A 36 -4.20 -8.15 -11.58
CA ASP A 36 -2.92 -8.47 -12.25
C ASP A 36 -2.55 -7.45 -13.34
N ASP A 37 -3.51 -6.64 -13.73
CA ASP A 37 -3.42 -5.56 -14.70
C ASP A 37 -4.19 -4.34 -14.18
N ILE A 38 -3.82 -3.11 -14.59
CA ILE A 38 -4.50 -1.87 -14.18
C ILE A 38 -5.92 -1.73 -14.76
N TYR A 39 -6.30 -2.58 -15.70
CA TYR A 39 -7.68 -2.67 -16.23
C TYR A 39 -8.51 -3.76 -15.56
N GLU A 40 -7.96 -4.41 -14.53
CA GLU A 40 -8.66 -5.29 -13.61
C GLU A 40 -8.81 -4.60 -12.26
N ILE A 41 -10.03 -4.60 -11.71
CA ILE A 41 -10.29 -4.08 -10.36
C ILE A 41 -10.81 -5.20 -9.50
N VAL A 42 -10.13 -5.44 -8.39
CA VAL A 42 -10.58 -6.35 -7.34
C VAL A 42 -11.37 -5.55 -6.31
N ILE A 43 -12.64 -5.89 -6.12
CA ILE A 43 -13.49 -5.33 -5.08
C ILE A 43 -13.50 -6.30 -3.92
N THR A 44 -13.13 -5.83 -2.74
CA THR A 44 -13.09 -6.61 -1.50
C THR A 44 -14.00 -5.97 -0.45
N TRP A 45 -14.74 -6.79 0.28
CA TRP A 45 -15.58 -6.35 1.41
C TRP A 45 -15.74 -7.45 2.44
N SER A 46 -16.27 -7.12 3.60
CA SER A 46 -16.58 -8.06 4.68
C SER A 46 -18.06 -8.13 5.00
N THR A 47 -18.50 -9.30 5.48
CA THR A 47 -19.77 -9.50 6.19
C THR A 47 -19.52 -10.36 7.43
N PHE A 48 -20.39 -10.25 8.45
CA PHE A 48 -20.25 -11.06 9.68
C PHE A 48 -21.00 -12.38 9.63
N ASN A 49 -21.87 -12.59 8.63
CA ASN A 49 -22.51 -13.86 8.34
C ASN A 49 -22.22 -14.28 6.89
N ASP A 50 -22.28 -15.60 6.65
CA ASP A 50 -22.14 -16.16 5.30
C ASP A 50 -23.33 -15.74 4.43
N THR A 51 -23.05 -15.02 3.37
CA THR A 51 -24.06 -14.59 2.39
C THR A 51 -24.25 -15.59 1.26
N GLN A 52 -23.50 -16.68 1.24
CA GLN A 52 -23.43 -17.74 0.20
C GLN A 52 -22.97 -17.26 -1.17
N ASN A 53 -23.25 -16.02 -1.54
CA ASN A 53 -22.89 -15.40 -2.81
C ASN A 53 -22.07 -14.12 -2.58
N SER A 54 -21.15 -13.84 -3.48
CA SER A 54 -20.36 -12.63 -3.52
C SER A 54 -20.55 -12.00 -4.89
N VAL A 55 -21.28 -10.88 -4.95
CA VAL A 55 -21.72 -10.28 -6.21
C VAL A 55 -21.34 -8.81 -6.25
N VAL A 56 -20.90 -8.35 -7.42
CA VAL A 56 -20.80 -6.95 -7.75
C VAL A 56 -21.69 -6.66 -8.96
N GLU A 57 -22.59 -5.72 -8.82
CA GLU A 57 -23.30 -5.12 -9.95
C GLU A 57 -22.65 -3.78 -10.28
N TYR A 58 -22.36 -3.53 -11.56
CA TYR A 58 -21.56 -2.38 -11.99
C TYR A 58 -21.87 -1.95 -13.41
N GLY A 59 -21.32 -0.81 -13.83
CA GLY A 59 -21.37 -0.37 -15.22
C GLY A 59 -21.18 1.12 -15.40
N ILE A 60 -21.08 1.54 -16.64
CA ILE A 60 -20.99 2.95 -17.02
C ILE A 60 -22.41 3.53 -17.07
N GLY A 61 -22.69 4.51 -16.22
CA GLY A 61 -23.99 5.17 -16.16
C GLY A 61 -25.13 4.34 -15.51
N GLY A 62 -24.84 3.18 -14.94
CA GLY A 62 -25.81 2.34 -14.20
C GLY A 62 -25.29 0.93 -13.94
N LEU A 63 -26.02 0.18 -13.13
CA LEU A 63 -25.69 -1.20 -12.71
C LEU A 63 -26.20 -2.20 -13.77
N ILE A 64 -25.57 -2.27 -14.92
CA ILE A 64 -26.01 -3.07 -16.07
C ILE A 64 -25.22 -4.35 -16.29
N LEU A 65 -24.12 -4.51 -15.58
CA LEU A 65 -23.25 -5.69 -15.59
C LEU A 65 -23.25 -6.33 -14.22
N ARG A 66 -22.97 -7.63 -14.17
CA ARG A 66 -22.90 -8.42 -12.93
C ARG A 66 -21.71 -9.36 -13.01
N GLU A 67 -20.94 -9.41 -11.95
CA GLU A 67 -19.83 -10.36 -11.78
C GLU A 67 -19.95 -11.06 -10.43
N GLU A 68 -19.60 -12.34 -10.41
CA GLU A 68 -19.60 -13.15 -9.18
C GLU A 68 -18.17 -13.54 -8.81
N GLY A 69 -17.91 -13.63 -7.51
CA GLY A 69 -16.60 -14.00 -6.99
C GLY A 69 -16.71 -15.03 -5.88
N THR A 70 -15.80 -14.92 -4.92
CA THR A 70 -15.67 -15.88 -3.83
C THR A 70 -15.69 -15.19 -2.47
N SER A 71 -16.12 -15.93 -1.45
CA SER A 71 -15.89 -15.56 -0.06
C SER A 71 -14.94 -16.54 0.61
N LYS A 72 -14.23 -16.04 1.61
CA LYS A 72 -13.38 -16.83 2.49
C LYS A 72 -13.69 -16.50 3.93
N THR A 73 -13.93 -17.52 4.75
CA THR A 73 -14.04 -17.32 6.20
C THR A 73 -12.66 -16.96 6.75
N PHE A 74 -12.58 -15.81 7.39
CA PHE A 74 -11.43 -15.37 8.17
C PHE A 74 -11.76 -15.48 9.65
N VAL A 75 -10.88 -16.16 10.40
CA VAL A 75 -10.97 -16.30 11.86
C VAL A 75 -9.72 -15.65 12.45
N ASP A 76 -9.91 -14.59 13.22
CA ASP A 76 -8.81 -13.92 13.89
C ASP A 76 -8.07 -14.84 14.88
N GLY A 77 -6.78 -14.60 15.04
CA GLY A 77 -5.92 -15.35 15.97
C GLY A 77 -6.23 -15.12 17.45
N GLY A 78 -6.90 -14.01 17.79
CA GLY A 78 -7.24 -13.60 19.16
C GLY A 78 -8.12 -14.61 19.92
N VAL A 79 -8.31 -14.34 21.21
CA VAL A 79 -9.02 -15.29 22.11
C VAL A 79 -10.49 -15.47 21.73
N ALA A 80 -11.17 -14.40 21.31
CA ALA A 80 -12.58 -14.47 20.92
C ALA A 80 -12.82 -15.16 19.57
N LYS A 81 -11.77 -15.41 18.79
CA LYS A 81 -11.89 -16.01 17.45
C LYS A 81 -12.89 -15.27 16.58
N HIS A 82 -12.81 -13.95 16.59
CA HIS A 82 -13.65 -13.08 15.77
C HIS A 82 -13.66 -13.58 14.33
N THR A 83 -14.85 -13.75 13.79
CA THR A 83 -15.03 -14.39 12.48
C THR A 83 -15.76 -13.45 11.56
N GLN A 84 -15.24 -13.31 10.34
CA GLN A 84 -15.89 -12.59 9.26
C GLN A 84 -15.70 -13.31 7.92
N TYR A 85 -16.54 -12.99 6.97
CA TYR A 85 -16.48 -13.52 5.60
C TYR A 85 -15.93 -12.42 4.69
N ILE A 86 -14.77 -12.67 4.12
CA ILE A 86 -14.13 -11.72 3.22
C ILE A 86 -14.41 -12.12 1.79
N HIS A 87 -15.10 -11.23 1.10
CA HIS A 87 -15.57 -11.40 -0.27
C HIS A 87 -14.62 -10.73 -1.25
N ARG A 88 -14.43 -11.37 -2.42
CA ARG A 88 -13.58 -10.84 -3.51
C ARG A 88 -14.24 -11.08 -4.84
N VAL A 89 -14.41 -10.01 -5.60
CA VAL A 89 -14.87 -10.05 -6.99
C VAL A 89 -13.88 -9.29 -7.85
N THR A 90 -13.43 -9.89 -8.94
CA THR A 90 -12.52 -9.26 -9.89
C THR A 90 -13.26 -8.85 -11.14
N LEU A 91 -13.35 -7.56 -11.39
CA LEU A 91 -13.90 -7.01 -12.62
C LEU A 91 -12.81 -6.96 -13.68
N ARG A 92 -13.09 -7.53 -14.85
CA ARG A 92 -12.12 -7.66 -15.95
C ARG A 92 -12.61 -6.99 -17.22
N ASN A 93 -11.67 -6.74 -18.15
CA ASN A 93 -11.98 -6.16 -19.45
C ASN A 93 -12.72 -4.80 -19.34
N LEU A 94 -12.38 -4.02 -18.34
CA LEU A 94 -12.95 -2.71 -18.13
C LEU A 94 -12.52 -1.76 -19.25
N THR A 95 -13.45 -0.91 -19.69
CA THR A 95 -13.16 0.12 -20.68
C THR A 95 -12.23 1.16 -20.10
N PRO A 96 -11.08 1.48 -20.73
CA PRO A 96 -10.17 2.51 -20.25
C PRO A 96 -10.82 3.92 -20.19
N ASP A 97 -10.29 4.79 -19.31
CA ASP A 97 -10.70 6.19 -19.11
C ASP A 97 -12.22 6.36 -18.91
N SER A 98 -12.82 5.43 -18.16
CA SER A 98 -14.27 5.37 -17.95
C SER A 98 -14.61 5.36 -16.46
N GLU A 99 -15.68 6.05 -16.11
CA GLU A 99 -16.23 6.07 -14.76
C GLU A 99 -17.28 4.97 -14.60
N TYR A 100 -17.04 4.06 -13.67
CA TYR A 100 -17.94 2.97 -13.32
C TYR A 100 -18.62 3.26 -11.99
N VAL A 101 -19.93 3.05 -11.93
CA VAL A 101 -20.68 2.95 -10.68
C VAL A 101 -20.80 1.48 -10.31
N TYR A 102 -20.74 1.16 -9.02
CA TYR A 102 -20.89 -0.20 -8.54
C TYR A 102 -21.50 -0.26 -7.13
N HIS A 103 -22.02 -1.42 -6.80
CA HIS A 103 -22.24 -1.87 -5.42
C HIS A 103 -21.86 -3.34 -5.29
N CYS A 104 -21.65 -3.80 -4.08
CA CYS A 104 -21.31 -5.19 -3.80
C CYS A 104 -22.23 -5.78 -2.73
N GLY A 105 -22.37 -7.12 -2.73
CA GLY A 105 -23.19 -7.81 -1.74
C GLY A 105 -23.81 -9.10 -2.25
N SER A 106 -25.06 -9.31 -1.87
CA SER A 106 -25.90 -10.46 -2.25
C SER A 106 -27.37 -10.10 -2.09
N ASP A 107 -28.26 -11.05 -2.39
CA ASP A 107 -29.71 -10.88 -2.14
C ASP A 107 -30.06 -10.68 -0.65
N LEU A 108 -29.11 -10.91 0.26
CA LEU A 108 -29.30 -10.71 1.71
C LEU A 108 -28.90 -9.31 2.19
N GLY A 109 -28.14 -8.55 1.38
CA GLY A 109 -27.74 -7.18 1.68
C GLY A 109 -26.78 -6.61 0.62
N TRP A 110 -26.98 -5.34 0.30
CA TRP A 110 -26.17 -4.60 -0.68
C TRP A 110 -25.50 -3.39 -0.03
N SER A 111 -24.28 -3.07 -0.47
CA SER A 111 -23.58 -1.86 -0.07
C SER A 111 -24.26 -0.60 -0.60
N ASN A 112 -23.78 0.57 -0.18
CA ASN A 112 -24.04 1.81 -0.88
C ASN A 112 -23.49 1.75 -2.31
N LEU A 113 -23.91 2.71 -3.14
CA LEU A 113 -23.29 2.93 -4.46
C LEU A 113 -21.96 3.65 -4.30
N PHE A 114 -20.95 3.13 -4.98
CA PHE A 114 -19.63 3.72 -5.12
C PHE A 114 -19.31 3.92 -6.60
N ASN A 115 -18.25 4.64 -6.89
CA ASN A 115 -17.73 4.80 -8.24
C ASN A 115 -16.21 4.74 -8.24
N PHE A 116 -15.65 4.31 -9.35
CA PHE A 116 -14.20 4.38 -9.61
C PHE A 116 -13.96 4.73 -11.07
N LYS A 117 -12.79 5.30 -11.34
CA LYS A 117 -12.34 5.59 -12.69
C LYS A 117 -11.25 4.62 -13.12
N THR A 118 -11.38 4.05 -14.31
CA THR A 118 -10.35 3.19 -14.91
C THR A 118 -9.20 4.00 -15.49
N ALA A 119 -8.00 3.43 -15.47
CA ALA A 119 -6.81 4.03 -16.03
C ALA A 119 -6.99 4.32 -17.54
N PRO A 120 -6.48 5.46 -18.05
CA PRO A 120 -6.45 5.74 -19.48
C PRO A 120 -5.51 4.79 -20.23
N ASN A 121 -5.87 4.43 -21.47
CA ASN A 121 -5.00 3.69 -22.38
C ASN A 121 -4.33 4.64 -23.39
N ARG A 122 -3.47 5.51 -22.89
CA ARG A 122 -2.72 6.47 -23.69
C ARG A 122 -1.33 6.69 -23.12
N SER A 123 -0.35 6.89 -23.98
CA SER A 123 1.06 7.00 -23.61
C SER A 123 1.42 8.32 -22.90
N ASP A 124 0.57 9.33 -22.98
CA ASP A 124 0.74 10.64 -22.34
C ASP A 124 0.00 10.75 -20.99
N TRP A 125 -0.53 9.64 -20.46
CA TRP A 125 -1.15 9.63 -19.14
C TRP A 125 -0.12 9.98 -18.07
N GLN A 126 -0.51 10.89 -17.19
CA GLN A 126 0.29 11.40 -16.07
C GLN A 126 -0.30 10.94 -14.74
N PRO A 127 -0.01 9.71 -14.29
CA PRO A 127 -0.56 9.22 -13.03
C PRO A 127 -0.18 10.12 -11.86
N HIS A 128 -1.17 10.35 -10.98
CA HIS A 128 -1.02 11.13 -9.77
C HIS A 128 -1.37 10.25 -8.56
N LEU A 129 -0.41 10.00 -7.69
CA LEU A 129 -0.52 9.08 -6.56
C LEU A 129 -0.44 9.84 -5.23
N ALA A 130 -1.24 9.43 -4.23
CA ALA A 130 -0.98 9.80 -2.84
C ALA A 130 -0.25 8.65 -2.15
N ILE A 131 0.79 8.97 -1.37
CA ILE A 131 1.71 8.03 -0.76
C ILE A 131 1.88 8.39 0.70
N TYR A 132 1.66 7.43 1.59
CA TYR A 132 1.80 7.61 3.03
C TYR A 132 1.93 6.27 3.74
N GLY A 133 2.47 6.27 4.95
CA GLY A 133 2.39 5.17 5.90
C GLY A 133 1.95 5.66 7.27
N ASP A 134 1.82 4.74 8.22
CA ASP A 134 1.70 5.05 9.64
C ASP A 134 0.49 5.95 9.96
N MET A 135 -0.67 5.63 9.36
CA MET A 135 -1.87 6.43 9.53
C MET A 135 -2.56 6.21 10.88
N GLY A 136 -2.70 4.94 11.30
CA GLY A 136 -3.42 4.53 12.50
C GLY A 136 -4.94 4.60 12.38
N ASN A 137 -5.61 3.86 13.27
CA ASN A 137 -7.05 4.01 13.51
C ASN A 137 -7.35 5.21 14.43
N GLU A 138 -6.44 5.47 15.38
CA GLU A 138 -6.46 6.64 16.26
C GLU A 138 -5.48 7.67 15.71
N ASN A 139 -5.83 8.95 15.82
CA ASN A 139 -4.99 10.09 15.41
C ASN A 139 -4.63 10.12 13.91
N ALA A 140 -5.49 9.65 13.02
CA ALA A 140 -5.31 9.63 11.57
C ALA A 140 -5.36 11.06 10.97
N GLN A 141 -4.29 11.82 11.12
CA GLN A 141 -4.26 13.26 10.82
C GLN A 141 -4.48 13.58 9.34
N SER A 142 -3.90 12.78 8.44
CA SER A 142 -4.04 12.99 6.98
C SER A 142 -5.38 12.51 6.42
N LEU A 143 -6.17 11.73 7.18
CA LEU A 143 -7.38 11.08 6.69
C LEU A 143 -8.38 12.06 6.06
N VAL A 144 -8.70 13.15 6.74
CA VAL A 144 -9.72 14.11 6.29
C VAL A 144 -9.35 14.75 4.96
N ARG A 145 -8.08 15.14 4.80
CA ARG A 145 -7.60 15.74 3.55
C ARG A 145 -7.54 14.71 2.43
N LEU A 146 -7.05 13.51 2.70
CA LEU A 146 -7.03 12.42 1.72
C LEU A 146 -8.44 12.06 1.24
N GLN A 147 -9.44 12.05 2.13
CA GLN A 147 -10.85 11.87 1.75
C GLN A 147 -11.34 12.99 0.81
N GLU A 148 -11.10 14.25 1.18
CA GLU A 148 -11.51 15.40 0.37
C GLU A 148 -10.85 15.38 -1.02
N GLU A 149 -9.55 15.12 -1.09
CA GLU A 149 -8.80 15.09 -2.33
C GLU A 149 -9.17 13.88 -3.21
N THR A 150 -9.46 12.73 -2.61
CA THR A 150 -10.00 11.56 -3.32
C THR A 150 -11.35 11.89 -3.97
N GLN A 151 -12.25 12.47 -3.21
CA GLN A 151 -13.59 12.83 -3.72
C GLN A 151 -13.56 13.93 -4.79
N ARG A 152 -12.52 14.74 -4.79
CA ARG A 152 -12.25 15.73 -5.86
C ARG A 152 -11.57 15.10 -7.10
N GLY A 153 -11.22 13.82 -7.06
CA GLY A 153 -10.58 13.12 -8.18
C GLY A 153 -9.13 13.53 -8.43
N LEU A 154 -8.39 13.91 -7.36
CA LEU A 154 -6.99 14.32 -7.50
C LEU A 154 -6.05 13.17 -7.82
N TYR A 155 -6.38 11.96 -7.40
CA TYR A 155 -5.49 10.80 -7.46
C TYR A 155 -6.02 9.70 -8.35
N ASP A 156 -5.10 8.93 -8.93
CA ASP A 156 -5.39 7.71 -9.68
C ASP A 156 -5.27 6.45 -8.81
N ALA A 157 -4.44 6.49 -7.77
CA ALA A 157 -4.30 5.42 -6.79
C ALA A 157 -3.64 5.91 -5.48
N ILE A 158 -3.82 5.12 -4.43
CA ILE A 158 -3.14 5.27 -3.13
C ILE A 158 -2.02 4.24 -3.03
N LEU A 159 -0.89 4.64 -2.45
CA LEU A 159 0.16 3.74 -1.96
C LEU A 159 0.26 3.89 -0.44
N HIS A 160 -0.26 2.93 0.31
CA HIS A 160 -0.15 2.90 1.78
C HIS A 160 1.00 1.97 2.19
N VAL A 161 2.04 2.56 2.77
CA VAL A 161 3.37 1.95 2.96
C VAL A 161 3.51 1.35 4.36
N GLY A 162 2.55 0.52 4.78
CA GLY A 162 2.57 -0.21 6.05
C GLY A 162 2.01 0.55 7.25
N ASP A 163 1.87 -0.16 8.35
CA ASP A 163 1.36 0.28 9.64
C ASP A 163 0.00 0.99 9.54
N PHE A 164 -1.03 0.14 9.37
CA PHE A 164 -2.38 0.62 9.06
C PHE A 164 -3.11 1.13 10.30
N ALA A 165 -3.41 0.21 11.23
CA ALA A 165 -4.37 0.46 12.32
C ALA A 165 -3.73 0.61 13.71
N TYR A 166 -2.48 0.15 13.90
CA TYR A 166 -1.75 0.05 15.18
C TYR A 166 -2.52 -0.71 16.27
N ASP A 167 -2.81 -1.94 16.21
CA ASP A 167 -2.59 -3.10 15.35
C ASP A 167 -3.94 -3.62 14.82
N LEU A 168 -3.98 -4.27 13.64
CA LEU A 168 -5.22 -4.78 13.04
C LEU A 168 -5.92 -5.87 13.87
N ASP A 169 -5.17 -6.63 14.71
CA ASP A 169 -5.67 -7.71 15.55
C ASP A 169 -6.15 -7.26 16.95
N THR A 170 -5.92 -6.00 17.31
CA THR A 170 -6.28 -5.46 18.62
C THR A 170 -7.78 -5.60 18.88
N ASN A 171 -8.17 -5.91 20.13
CA ASN A 171 -9.52 -6.22 20.55
C ASN A 171 -10.18 -7.35 19.73
N ASN A 172 -9.43 -8.42 19.45
CA ASN A 172 -9.88 -9.52 18.59
C ASN A 172 -10.29 -9.03 17.18
N ALA A 173 -9.44 -8.22 16.57
CA ALA A 173 -9.56 -7.63 15.23
C ALA A 173 -10.65 -6.53 15.07
N GLU A 174 -11.28 -6.06 16.15
CA GLU A 174 -12.24 -4.95 16.10
C GLU A 174 -11.59 -3.63 15.64
N ILE A 175 -10.33 -3.38 16.04
CA ILE A 175 -9.57 -2.20 15.58
C ILE A 175 -9.29 -2.28 14.08
N GLY A 176 -8.96 -3.48 13.57
CA GLY A 176 -8.84 -3.71 12.14
C GLY A 176 -10.14 -3.43 11.38
N ASP A 177 -11.29 -3.86 11.92
CA ASP A 177 -12.60 -3.58 11.32
C ASP A 177 -12.90 -2.07 11.33
N ALA A 178 -12.58 -1.38 12.43
CA ALA A 178 -12.76 0.06 12.54
C ALA A 178 -11.89 0.82 11.52
N PHE A 179 -10.63 0.42 11.38
CA PHE A 179 -9.71 0.99 10.39
C PHE A 179 -10.21 0.79 8.95
N MET A 180 -10.65 -0.43 8.61
CA MET A 180 -11.15 -0.71 7.26
C MET A 180 -12.40 0.11 6.92
N ARG A 181 -13.29 0.35 7.91
CA ARG A 181 -14.44 1.28 7.75
C ARG A 181 -13.98 2.73 7.62
N GLN A 182 -12.92 3.12 8.36
CA GLN A 182 -12.35 4.47 8.32
C GLN A 182 -11.84 4.82 6.92
N ILE A 183 -11.12 3.92 6.27
CA ILE A 183 -10.55 4.15 4.93
C ILE A 183 -11.53 3.93 3.78
N GLU A 184 -12.72 3.37 4.02
CA GLU A 184 -13.72 3.08 2.97
C GLU A 184 -14.05 4.31 2.11
N SER A 185 -14.09 5.51 2.71
CA SER A 185 -14.33 6.78 2.01
C SER A 185 -13.22 7.19 1.03
N ILE A 186 -12.08 6.50 1.04
CA ILE A 186 -10.98 6.62 0.10
C ILE A 186 -10.89 5.33 -0.73
N ALA A 187 -10.77 4.21 -0.05
CA ALA A 187 -10.42 2.92 -0.64
C ALA A 187 -11.54 2.29 -1.47
N ALA A 188 -12.80 2.72 -1.31
CA ALA A 188 -13.90 2.30 -2.18
C ALA A 188 -13.93 3.05 -3.53
N TYR A 189 -13.16 4.13 -3.69
CA TYR A 189 -13.17 4.99 -4.87
C TYR A 189 -11.89 4.94 -5.69
N LEU A 190 -10.75 4.65 -5.05
CA LEU A 190 -9.44 4.57 -5.68
C LEU A 190 -8.78 3.23 -5.38
N PRO A 191 -8.04 2.64 -6.34
CA PRO A 191 -7.18 1.50 -6.04
C PRO A 191 -6.25 1.80 -4.87
N TYR A 192 -6.40 1.02 -3.80
CA TYR A 192 -5.68 1.17 -2.54
C TYR A 192 -4.62 0.08 -2.46
N MET A 193 -3.39 0.45 -2.84
CA MET A 193 -2.26 -0.46 -2.96
C MET A 193 -1.41 -0.40 -1.71
N THR A 194 -0.98 -1.56 -1.20
CA THR A 194 -0.41 -1.65 0.15
C THR A 194 0.87 -2.49 0.19
N CYS A 195 1.72 -2.28 1.20
CA CYS A 195 2.68 -3.26 1.70
C CYS A 195 2.50 -3.38 3.23
N PRO A 196 2.90 -4.50 3.87
CA PRO A 196 2.77 -4.63 5.32
C PRO A 196 3.90 -3.87 6.05
N GLY A 197 3.59 -3.34 7.24
CA GLY A 197 4.56 -2.89 8.23
C GLY A 197 4.63 -3.84 9.43
N ASN A 198 5.34 -3.41 10.49
CA ASN A 198 5.54 -4.26 11.68
C ASN A 198 4.27 -4.42 12.53
N HIS A 199 3.39 -3.45 12.55
CA HIS A 199 2.10 -3.54 13.25
C HIS A 199 1.11 -4.51 12.59
N GLU A 200 1.46 -5.09 11.45
CA GLU A 200 0.67 -6.14 10.81
C GLU A 200 1.13 -7.55 11.15
N GLU A 201 2.18 -7.73 11.97
CA GLU A 201 2.88 -9.01 12.17
C GLU A 201 2.04 -10.11 12.82
N ALA A 202 1.04 -9.72 13.61
CA ALA A 202 0.29 -10.64 14.45
C ALA A 202 -0.29 -11.82 13.67
N TYR A 203 -0.14 -13.01 14.26
CA TYR A 203 -0.60 -14.28 13.68
C TYR A 203 -0.06 -14.53 12.26
N ASN A 204 1.21 -14.21 12.03
CA ASN A 204 1.87 -14.29 10.74
C ASN A 204 1.17 -13.43 9.68
N PHE A 205 0.95 -12.18 10.01
CA PHE A 205 0.32 -11.18 9.14
C PHE A 205 -1.08 -11.56 8.67
N SER A 206 -1.83 -12.38 9.43
CA SER A 206 -3.09 -12.94 8.96
C SER A 206 -4.14 -11.88 8.67
N ASN A 207 -4.27 -10.86 9.54
CA ASN A 207 -5.18 -9.75 9.31
C ASN A 207 -4.87 -9.00 8.01
N TYR A 208 -3.61 -8.67 7.76
CA TYR A 208 -3.19 -8.02 6.53
C TYR A 208 -3.49 -8.87 5.29
N ARG A 209 -3.03 -10.12 5.29
CA ARG A 209 -3.19 -11.04 4.14
C ARG A 209 -4.63 -11.34 3.77
N GLU A 210 -5.51 -11.38 4.77
CA GLU A 210 -6.90 -11.70 4.52
C GLU A 210 -7.73 -10.47 4.17
N ARG A 211 -7.42 -9.30 4.72
CA ARG A 211 -8.16 -8.06 4.46
C ARG A 211 -7.81 -7.43 3.10
N PHE A 212 -6.54 -7.45 2.67
CA PHE A 212 -6.11 -6.80 1.44
C PHE A 212 -5.94 -7.79 0.28
N SER A 213 -6.20 -7.31 -0.93
CA SER A 213 -6.13 -8.10 -2.17
C SER A 213 -5.20 -7.40 -3.15
N MET A 214 -3.92 -7.81 -3.17
CA MET A 214 -2.92 -7.24 -4.06
C MET A 214 -2.68 -8.13 -5.29
N PRO A 215 -2.08 -7.58 -6.38
CA PRO A 215 -1.81 -8.32 -7.61
C PRO A 215 -1.09 -9.65 -7.41
N ARG A 216 -1.39 -10.63 -8.27
CA ARG A 216 -0.74 -11.94 -8.37
C ARG A 216 -0.86 -12.84 -7.16
N GLY A 217 -1.77 -12.55 -6.24
CA GLY A 217 -2.16 -13.46 -5.15
C GLY A 217 -1.03 -13.91 -4.22
N SER A 218 0.08 -13.17 -4.13
CA SER A 218 1.24 -13.48 -3.28
C SER A 218 1.00 -13.26 -1.79
N GLN A 219 -0.24 -13.47 -1.34
CA GLN A 219 -0.70 -13.14 0.01
C GLN A 219 -0.43 -11.67 0.38
N SER A 220 -0.40 -10.80 -0.63
CA SER A 220 -0.16 -9.36 -0.53
C SER A 220 1.23 -8.92 -0.02
N TYR A 221 2.16 -9.84 0.24
CA TYR A 221 3.50 -9.49 0.74
C TYR A 221 4.38 -8.77 -0.28
N MET A 222 4.25 -9.14 -1.55
CA MET A 222 5.05 -8.57 -2.63
C MET A 222 4.31 -8.68 -3.96
N TYR A 223 4.41 -7.66 -4.75
CA TYR A 223 3.87 -7.61 -6.11
C TYR A 223 4.56 -6.51 -6.91
N SER A 224 4.35 -6.50 -8.21
CA SER A 224 4.67 -5.37 -9.06
C SER A 224 3.50 -5.05 -9.97
N ILE A 225 3.33 -3.77 -10.28
CA ILE A 225 2.28 -3.27 -11.17
C ILE A 225 2.79 -2.09 -12.00
N ASN A 226 2.29 -1.98 -13.22
CA ASN A 226 2.62 -0.88 -14.12
C ASN A 226 1.50 0.16 -14.12
N ILE A 227 1.81 1.40 -13.71
CA ILE A 227 0.86 2.53 -13.71
C ILE A 227 1.43 3.62 -14.62
N GLY A 228 0.94 3.69 -15.86
CA GLY A 228 1.51 4.59 -16.88
C GLY A 228 3.00 4.33 -17.10
N PRO A 229 3.87 5.34 -16.95
CA PRO A 229 5.32 5.18 -17.12
C PRO A 229 6.02 4.57 -15.89
N LEU A 230 5.29 4.19 -14.85
CA LEU A 230 5.81 3.68 -13.60
C LEU A 230 5.75 2.16 -13.55
N HIS A 231 6.83 1.51 -13.17
CA HIS A 231 6.87 0.13 -12.69
C HIS A 231 7.05 0.18 -11.18
N ILE A 232 5.98 -0.08 -10.45
CA ILE A 232 5.95 -0.01 -8.99
C ILE A 232 6.09 -1.42 -8.44
N ILE A 233 7.07 -1.62 -7.56
CA ILE A 233 7.39 -2.87 -6.88
C ILE A 233 7.11 -2.67 -5.39
N SER A 234 6.21 -3.47 -4.84
CA SER A 234 5.93 -3.51 -3.41
C SER A 234 6.61 -4.73 -2.78
N ILE A 235 7.30 -4.53 -1.67
CA ILE A 235 7.96 -5.57 -0.90
C ILE A 235 7.60 -5.48 0.58
N SER A 236 7.73 -6.59 1.30
CA SER A 236 7.68 -6.60 2.76
C SER A 236 9.10 -6.50 3.32
N THR A 237 9.41 -5.42 4.00
CA THR A 237 10.65 -5.31 4.79
C THR A 237 10.61 -6.18 6.04
N GLU A 238 9.41 -6.53 6.49
CA GLU A 238 9.19 -7.27 7.73
C GLU A 238 9.70 -8.71 7.69
N VAL A 239 9.87 -9.29 6.51
CA VAL A 239 10.49 -10.61 6.34
C VAL A 239 11.96 -10.68 6.81
N TYR A 240 12.60 -9.51 6.99
CA TYR A 240 13.95 -9.40 7.54
C TYR A 240 13.96 -9.48 9.07
N TYR A 241 12.89 -9.11 9.73
CA TYR A 241 12.81 -8.92 11.18
C TYR A 241 12.02 -10.05 11.86
N PHE A 242 10.91 -10.50 11.27
CA PHE A 242 10.04 -11.54 11.85
C PHE A 242 10.44 -12.96 11.41
N LEU A 243 11.69 -13.35 11.72
CA LEU A 243 12.25 -14.66 11.37
C LEU A 243 11.63 -15.83 12.15
N ASN A 244 10.87 -15.56 13.22
CA ASN A 244 10.03 -16.54 13.91
C ASN A 244 8.99 -17.19 12.97
N TYR A 245 8.60 -16.54 11.87
CA TYR A 245 7.77 -17.11 10.82
C TYR A 245 8.58 -17.84 9.72
N GLY A 246 9.89 -17.93 9.90
CA GLY A 246 10.83 -18.64 9.04
C GLY A 246 11.53 -17.77 8.02
N ILE A 247 12.66 -18.23 7.52
CA ILE A 247 13.49 -17.50 6.54
C ILE A 247 13.00 -17.65 5.10
N LYS A 248 12.10 -18.59 4.81
CA LYS A 248 11.63 -18.83 3.43
C LYS A 248 10.99 -17.62 2.77
N PRO A 249 10.15 -16.81 3.44
CA PRO A 249 9.57 -15.61 2.84
C PRO A 249 10.64 -14.63 2.35
N LEU A 250 11.69 -14.39 3.16
CA LEU A 250 12.81 -13.52 2.80
C LEU A 250 13.55 -14.01 1.54
N VAL A 251 13.94 -15.30 1.54
CA VAL A 251 14.67 -15.89 0.39
C VAL A 251 13.82 -15.83 -0.88
N PHE A 252 12.53 -16.16 -0.77
CA PHE A 252 11.63 -16.15 -1.90
C PHE A 252 11.41 -14.73 -2.43
N GLN A 253 11.17 -13.75 -1.54
CA GLN A 253 11.00 -12.35 -1.92
C GLN A 253 12.24 -11.80 -2.62
N TYR A 254 13.43 -12.04 -2.07
CA TYR A 254 14.67 -11.54 -2.67
C TYR A 254 14.90 -12.09 -4.07
N GLN A 255 14.66 -13.39 -4.28
CA GLN A 255 14.78 -14.02 -5.59
C GLN A 255 13.75 -13.47 -6.58
N TRP A 256 12.50 -13.35 -6.13
CA TRP A 256 11.43 -12.78 -6.93
C TRP A 256 11.72 -11.32 -7.32
N LEU A 257 12.18 -10.51 -6.35
CA LEU A 257 12.52 -9.11 -6.58
C LEU A 257 13.64 -8.97 -7.61
N GLU A 258 14.71 -9.75 -7.49
CA GLU A 258 15.78 -9.74 -8.47
C GLU A 258 15.27 -10.14 -9.88
N ASP A 259 14.43 -11.17 -9.97
CA ASP A 259 13.84 -11.60 -11.23
C ASP A 259 12.91 -10.54 -11.84
N ASP A 260 12.15 -9.83 -11.01
CA ASP A 260 11.27 -8.73 -11.45
C ASP A 260 12.08 -7.53 -11.95
N LEU A 261 13.10 -7.12 -11.19
CA LEU A 261 14.03 -6.06 -11.58
C LEU A 261 14.77 -6.37 -12.90
N ILE A 262 15.15 -7.62 -13.12
CA ILE A 262 15.74 -8.05 -14.40
C ILE A 262 14.74 -7.85 -15.53
N LYS A 263 13.50 -8.28 -15.35
CA LYS A 263 12.43 -8.13 -16.35
C LYS A 263 12.13 -6.66 -16.63
N ALA A 264 12.01 -5.84 -15.57
CA ALA A 264 11.77 -4.41 -15.70
C ALA A 264 12.88 -3.69 -16.51
N ASN A 265 14.13 -4.18 -16.43
CA ASN A 265 15.26 -3.65 -17.17
C ASN A 265 15.41 -4.19 -18.60
N LEU A 266 14.55 -5.11 -19.06
CA LEU A 266 14.55 -5.47 -20.47
C LEU A 266 14.22 -4.24 -21.33
N PRO A 267 14.88 -4.02 -22.47
CA PRO A 267 14.69 -2.79 -23.26
C PRO A 267 13.23 -2.50 -23.59
N GLU A 268 12.48 -3.51 -23.99
CA GLU A 268 11.06 -3.41 -24.33
C GLU A 268 10.14 -3.04 -23.15
N ASN A 269 10.54 -3.36 -21.92
CA ASN A 269 9.81 -3.01 -20.71
C ASN A 269 10.25 -1.62 -20.22
N ARG A 270 11.56 -1.37 -20.18
CA ARG A 270 12.12 -0.08 -19.73
C ARG A 270 11.73 1.09 -20.64
N GLU A 271 11.45 0.83 -21.92
CA GLU A 271 10.91 1.83 -22.84
C GLU A 271 9.47 2.23 -22.49
N LYS A 272 8.66 1.28 -22.04
CA LYS A 272 7.25 1.52 -21.66
C LYS A 272 7.10 2.06 -20.24
N GLN A 273 7.83 1.46 -19.30
CA GLN A 273 7.87 1.83 -17.89
C GLN A 273 9.31 2.24 -17.52
N PRO A 274 9.71 3.45 -17.90
CA PRO A 274 11.08 3.94 -17.65
C PRO A 274 11.39 4.11 -16.16
N TRP A 275 10.39 4.37 -15.32
CA TRP A 275 10.58 4.58 -13.90
C TRP A 275 10.39 3.28 -13.11
N ILE A 276 11.44 2.80 -12.45
CA ILE A 276 11.34 1.70 -11.48
C ILE A 276 11.30 2.31 -10.08
N ILE A 277 10.21 2.04 -9.38
CA ILE A 277 9.92 2.52 -8.02
C ILE A 277 9.77 1.31 -7.11
N VAL A 278 10.47 1.31 -5.97
CA VAL A 278 10.30 0.28 -4.93
C VAL A 278 9.67 0.93 -3.71
N MET A 279 8.67 0.28 -3.12
CA MET A 279 8.11 0.66 -1.83
C MET A 279 8.19 -0.50 -0.84
N GLY A 280 8.48 -0.17 0.41
CA GLY A 280 8.48 -1.07 1.56
C GLY A 280 8.37 -0.25 2.83
N HIS A 281 8.09 -0.88 3.97
CA HIS A 281 7.81 -0.14 5.19
C HIS A 281 9.09 0.42 5.83
N ARG A 282 10.05 -0.45 6.25
CA ARG A 282 11.25 -0.01 6.99
C ARG A 282 12.32 0.58 6.08
N PRO A 283 12.78 1.83 6.34
CA PRO A 283 13.79 2.48 5.54
C PRO A 283 15.18 1.87 5.72
N MET A 284 16.03 2.05 4.72
CA MET A 284 17.44 1.68 4.78
C MET A 284 18.30 2.73 5.51
N TYR A 285 17.78 3.95 5.62
CA TYR A 285 18.44 5.11 6.21
C TYR A 285 17.40 6.00 6.88
N CYS A 286 17.69 6.45 8.07
CA CYS A 286 16.92 7.49 8.76
C CYS A 286 17.84 8.36 9.63
N SER A 287 17.35 9.52 10.05
CA SER A 287 18.06 10.40 10.94
C SER A 287 17.25 10.78 12.18
N ASN A 288 16.30 9.93 12.55
CA ASN A 288 15.47 10.07 13.75
C ASN A 288 16.28 9.79 15.03
N ASN A 289 15.71 10.01 16.19
CA ASN A 289 16.39 9.96 17.50
C ASN A 289 15.72 8.93 18.44
N ASP A 290 15.39 7.79 17.91
CA ASP A 290 14.65 6.72 18.58
C ASP A 290 15.43 5.43 18.77
N ASP A 291 16.68 5.37 18.25
CA ASP A 291 17.55 4.19 18.25
C ASP A 291 16.95 2.97 17.53
N ASP A 292 16.06 3.20 16.56
CA ASP A 292 15.44 2.15 15.77
C ASP A 292 16.42 1.53 14.74
N ASP A 293 15.94 0.53 14.01
CA ASP A 293 16.76 -0.30 13.12
C ASP A 293 17.46 0.49 12.02
N CYS A 294 16.80 1.51 11.42
CA CYS A 294 17.39 2.32 10.36
C CYS A 294 18.46 3.29 10.82
N THR A 295 18.55 3.60 12.12
CA THR A 295 19.66 4.39 12.69
C THR A 295 20.96 3.61 12.74
N ASN A 296 20.88 2.27 12.67
CA ASN A 296 22.06 1.40 12.63
C ASN A 296 22.72 1.43 11.26
N HIS A 297 24.05 1.66 11.23
CA HIS A 297 24.82 1.68 9.99
C HIS A 297 24.67 0.39 9.14
N GLU A 298 24.48 -0.76 9.79
CA GLU A 298 24.31 -2.06 9.14
C GLU A 298 22.90 -2.63 9.39
N THR A 299 21.85 -1.83 9.10
CA THR A 299 20.48 -2.33 9.18
C THR A 299 20.24 -3.52 8.26
N GLN A 300 19.42 -4.48 8.70
CA GLN A 300 19.13 -5.71 7.95
C GLN A 300 18.47 -5.42 6.60
N THR A 301 17.61 -4.42 6.52
CA THR A 301 16.99 -3.98 5.26
C THR A 301 18.06 -3.57 4.25
N ARG A 302 19.06 -2.81 4.67
CA ARG A 302 20.11 -2.29 3.79
C ARG A 302 21.14 -3.36 3.39
N VAL A 303 21.80 -3.97 4.38
CA VAL A 303 22.96 -4.86 4.13
C VAL A 303 22.63 -6.34 4.14
N GLY A 304 21.42 -6.71 4.54
CA GLY A 304 20.97 -8.10 4.66
C GLY A 304 21.21 -8.71 6.03
N MET A 305 21.03 -10.02 6.08
CA MET A 305 21.04 -10.79 7.32
C MET A 305 22.35 -10.65 8.08
N PRO A 306 22.33 -10.60 9.42
CA PRO A 306 23.52 -10.52 10.27
C PRO A 306 24.55 -11.59 9.92
N PHE A 307 25.82 -11.28 10.12
CA PHE A 307 27.02 -12.10 9.88
C PHE A 307 27.36 -12.37 8.41
N PHE A 308 26.38 -12.71 7.55
CA PHE A 308 26.63 -13.10 6.17
C PHE A 308 26.32 -12.01 5.16
N LYS A 309 25.57 -10.97 5.55
CA LYS A 309 25.14 -9.86 4.70
C LYS A 309 24.47 -10.31 3.39
N PHE A 310 23.74 -11.46 3.46
CA PHE A 310 22.96 -11.95 2.34
C PHE A 310 21.58 -11.28 2.32
N PHE A 311 21.07 -11.09 1.12
CA PHE A 311 19.72 -10.56 0.86
C PHE A 311 19.54 -9.05 1.17
N GLY A 312 20.62 -8.28 1.31
CA GLY A 312 20.54 -6.82 1.47
C GLY A 312 19.94 -6.14 0.24
N LEU A 313 19.09 -5.14 0.46
CA LEU A 313 18.36 -4.48 -0.62
C LEU A 313 19.21 -3.43 -1.34
N GLU A 314 20.08 -2.71 -0.63
CA GLU A 314 20.80 -1.57 -1.19
C GLU A 314 21.58 -1.90 -2.45
N ASP A 315 22.43 -2.94 -2.40
CA ASP A 315 23.21 -3.37 -3.55
C ASP A 315 22.32 -3.86 -4.70
N LEU A 316 21.23 -4.56 -4.38
CA LEU A 316 20.28 -5.06 -5.36
C LEU A 316 19.61 -3.91 -6.11
N LEU A 317 19.02 -2.96 -5.38
CA LEU A 317 18.29 -1.84 -5.96
C LEU A 317 19.21 -0.92 -6.76
N TYR A 318 20.41 -0.65 -6.24
CA TYR A 318 21.45 0.10 -6.96
C TYR A 318 21.87 -0.59 -8.26
N ASN A 319 22.17 -1.88 -8.20
CA ASN A 319 22.68 -2.63 -9.35
C ASN A 319 21.67 -2.69 -10.50
N TYR A 320 20.39 -2.77 -10.20
CA TYR A 320 19.32 -2.84 -11.19
C TYR A 320 18.70 -1.48 -11.52
N GLY A 321 19.29 -0.37 -11.04
CA GLY A 321 18.91 0.99 -11.43
C GLY A 321 17.49 1.37 -11.02
N VAL A 322 17.10 1.05 -9.78
CA VAL A 322 15.89 1.60 -9.17
C VAL A 322 16.01 3.12 -9.10
N ASP A 323 15.00 3.83 -9.54
CA ASP A 323 15.02 5.29 -9.65
C ASP A 323 14.59 5.98 -8.36
N LEU A 324 13.57 5.42 -7.69
CA LEU A 324 12.97 5.97 -6.48
C LEU A 324 12.65 4.86 -5.49
N GLU A 325 12.93 5.10 -4.21
CA GLU A 325 12.65 4.19 -3.11
C GLU A 325 11.80 4.91 -2.07
N ILE A 326 10.68 4.29 -1.67
CA ILE A 326 9.65 4.85 -0.81
C ILE A 326 9.55 4.02 0.45
N TRP A 327 9.72 4.68 1.58
CA TRP A 327 9.70 4.08 2.91
C TRP A 327 8.73 4.81 3.85
N ALA A 328 8.43 4.20 4.99
CA ALA A 328 7.62 4.75 6.08
C ALA A 328 8.25 4.39 7.42
N HIS A 329 7.51 3.89 8.40
CA HIS A 329 7.99 3.40 9.69
C HIS A 329 8.46 4.50 10.66
N GLU A 330 9.32 5.40 10.22
CA GLU A 330 9.63 6.63 10.96
C GLU A 330 8.47 7.60 10.81
N HIS A 331 7.88 8.05 11.94
CA HIS A 331 6.70 8.93 11.95
C HIS A 331 7.06 10.37 11.64
N SER A 332 7.73 10.54 10.52
CA SER A 332 8.26 11.80 10.01
C SER A 332 8.36 11.79 8.50
N TYR A 333 8.73 12.91 7.91
CA TYR A 333 9.13 12.98 6.50
C TYR A 333 10.60 13.30 6.39
N GLU A 334 11.35 12.45 5.69
CA GLU A 334 12.75 12.70 5.36
C GLU A 334 13.04 12.40 3.90
N ARG A 335 13.54 13.39 3.15
CA ARG A 335 14.05 13.20 1.79
C ARG A 335 15.56 13.20 1.81
N LEU A 336 16.16 12.22 1.13
CA LEU A 336 17.60 12.05 1.04
C LEU A 336 18.14 12.63 -0.27
N TRP A 337 19.40 13.05 -0.24
CA TRP A 337 20.15 13.17 -1.47
C TRP A 337 20.30 11.79 -2.13
N PRO A 338 20.48 11.71 -3.48
CA PRO A 338 20.76 10.43 -4.12
C PRO A 338 21.91 9.72 -3.42
N ILE A 339 21.68 8.54 -2.85
CA ILE A 339 22.61 7.89 -1.91
C ILE A 339 22.85 6.43 -2.26
N TYR A 340 24.08 5.99 -2.05
CA TYR A 340 24.48 4.59 -2.05
C TYR A 340 25.68 4.42 -1.10
N ASN A 341 25.62 3.45 -0.20
CA ASN A 341 26.63 3.14 0.80
C ASN A 341 27.13 4.38 1.56
N TYR A 342 26.18 5.16 2.13
CA TYR A 342 26.40 6.42 2.85
C TYR A 342 27.13 7.51 2.05
N THR A 343 27.27 7.34 0.75
CA THR A 343 27.89 8.32 -0.14
C THR A 343 26.83 8.96 -1.03
N VAL A 344 26.85 10.29 -1.10
CA VAL A 344 25.92 11.06 -1.92
C VAL A 344 26.41 11.10 -3.37
N TYR A 345 25.54 10.79 -4.31
CA TYR A 345 25.80 10.69 -5.74
C TYR A 345 24.85 11.58 -6.56
N ASN A 346 24.86 12.86 -6.28
CA ASN A 346 24.06 13.86 -7.00
C ASN A 346 24.33 13.87 -8.51
N GLY A 347 23.35 14.35 -9.28
CA GLY A 347 23.54 14.67 -10.69
C GLY A 347 24.60 15.76 -10.87
N SER A 348 24.35 16.94 -10.26
CA SER A 348 25.32 18.01 -10.10
C SER A 348 25.14 18.72 -8.76
N TYR A 349 25.97 19.72 -8.47
CA TYR A 349 25.83 20.54 -7.28
C TYR A 349 24.56 21.41 -7.35
N GLU A 350 24.28 22.02 -8.50
CA GLU A 350 23.16 22.94 -8.72
C GLU A 350 21.83 22.17 -8.94
N ALA A 351 21.90 20.95 -9.47
CA ALA A 351 20.74 20.12 -9.80
C ALA A 351 20.91 18.67 -9.32
N PRO A 352 20.83 18.42 -8.01
CA PRO A 352 21.14 17.12 -7.40
C PRO A 352 20.31 15.96 -7.94
N TYR A 353 19.04 16.21 -8.23
CA TYR A 353 18.08 15.22 -8.71
C TYR A 353 17.92 15.15 -10.23
N VAL A 354 18.80 15.82 -10.97
CA VAL A 354 18.87 15.71 -12.44
C VAL A 354 19.97 14.71 -12.82
N ASN A 355 19.58 13.60 -13.42
CA ASN A 355 20.45 12.48 -13.75
C ASN A 355 21.31 12.01 -12.55
N PRO A 356 20.71 11.74 -11.39
CA PRO A 356 21.43 11.27 -10.22
C PRO A 356 22.13 9.94 -10.51
N LYS A 357 23.22 9.67 -9.79
CA LYS A 357 24.06 8.47 -9.99
C LYS A 357 23.82 7.40 -8.93
N ALA A 358 22.75 7.55 -8.15
CA ALA A 358 22.23 6.59 -7.17
C ALA A 358 20.73 6.78 -7.03
N PRO A 359 19.99 5.81 -6.42
CA PRO A 359 18.57 5.95 -6.12
C PRO A 359 18.28 7.20 -5.29
N VAL A 360 17.11 7.80 -5.52
CA VAL A 360 16.52 8.78 -4.61
C VAL A 360 15.63 8.06 -3.62
N GLN A 361 15.72 8.43 -2.35
CA GLN A 361 14.93 7.82 -1.29
C GLN A 361 14.20 8.88 -0.49
N PHE A 362 13.02 8.53 0.02
CA PHE A 362 12.33 9.33 1.03
C PHE A 362 11.49 8.44 1.94
N THR A 363 11.33 8.89 3.18
CA THR A 363 10.42 8.35 4.19
C THR A 363 9.20 9.23 4.28
N THR A 364 8.00 8.65 4.37
CA THR A 364 6.70 9.32 4.45
C THR A 364 5.76 8.62 5.43
N GLY A 365 6.22 8.40 6.66
CA GLY A 365 5.48 7.75 7.75
C GLY A 365 4.73 8.72 8.66
N SER A 366 4.37 9.90 8.17
CA SER A 366 3.82 10.97 9.01
C SER A 366 2.30 11.15 8.89
N ALA A 367 1.54 10.14 8.42
CA ALA A 367 0.10 10.31 8.18
C ALA A 367 -0.75 10.34 9.45
N GLY A 368 -0.18 9.96 10.62
CA GLY A 368 -0.93 10.02 11.88
C GLY A 368 -0.38 9.14 12.99
N CYS A 369 -1.20 8.18 13.41
CA CYS A 369 -1.05 7.16 14.44
C CYS A 369 -1.00 7.64 15.91
N ARG A 370 -1.35 6.70 16.80
CA ARG A 370 -1.42 6.94 18.26
C ARG A 370 -0.05 7.13 18.93
N GLU A 371 1.02 6.66 18.29
CA GLU A 371 2.38 6.71 18.84
C GLU A 371 3.02 8.09 18.69
N GLY A 372 2.43 8.93 17.82
CA GLY A 372 2.88 10.32 17.68
C GLY A 372 3.90 10.49 16.57
N ARG A 373 4.93 11.25 16.81
CA ARG A 373 5.95 11.68 15.84
C ARG A 373 7.34 11.30 16.32
N ASP A 374 8.21 10.93 15.39
CA ASP A 374 9.61 10.66 15.68
C ASP A 374 10.45 11.90 15.45
N GLU A 375 11.14 12.33 16.51
CA GLU A 375 12.00 13.50 16.47
C GLU A 375 13.31 13.18 15.75
N PHE A 376 13.86 14.17 15.07
CA PHE A 376 15.14 14.04 14.39
C PHE A 376 16.33 14.27 15.32
N SER A 377 17.39 13.48 15.12
CA SER A 377 18.72 13.69 15.67
C SER A 377 19.54 14.72 14.87
N TYR A 378 20.86 14.67 14.99
CA TYR A 378 21.76 15.48 14.14
C TYR A 378 21.51 15.19 12.65
N LYS A 379 21.44 16.25 11.83
CA LYS A 379 21.23 16.12 10.38
C LYS A 379 22.50 15.62 9.68
N PRO A 380 22.49 14.36 9.19
CA PRO A 380 23.66 13.85 8.45
C PRO A 380 23.79 14.49 7.07
N PRO A 381 24.99 14.42 6.46
CA PRO A 381 25.25 15.04 5.14
C PRO A 381 24.40 14.51 4.00
N TRP A 382 23.88 13.29 4.13
CA TRP A 382 23.04 12.65 3.13
C TRP A 382 21.55 13.02 3.25
N SER A 383 21.12 13.62 4.37
CA SER A 383 19.76 14.10 4.56
C SER A 383 19.55 15.44 3.83
N ALA A 384 18.59 15.50 2.94
CA ALA A 384 18.31 16.72 2.18
C ALA A 384 17.27 17.61 2.85
N PHE A 385 16.11 17.06 3.17
CA PHE A 385 15.01 17.77 3.81
C PHE A 385 14.35 16.90 4.88
N ARG A 386 13.83 17.53 5.96
CA ARG A 386 13.15 16.86 7.07
C ARG A 386 11.97 17.69 7.56
N SER A 387 10.87 17.02 7.90
CA SER A 387 9.70 17.62 8.56
C SER A 387 9.09 16.64 9.56
N ASN A 388 8.79 17.14 10.76
CA ASN A 388 7.98 16.43 11.76
C ASN A 388 6.48 16.76 11.66
N ASP A 389 6.05 17.53 10.68
CA ASP A 389 4.64 17.79 10.47
C ASP A 389 3.92 16.48 10.08
N TYR A 390 2.72 16.29 10.57
CA TYR A 390 1.84 15.29 9.99
C TYR A 390 1.55 15.61 8.52
N GLY A 391 1.44 14.57 7.70
CA GLY A 391 1.24 14.78 6.28
C GLY A 391 1.45 13.54 5.43
N TYR A 392 1.50 13.75 4.12
CA TYR A 392 1.65 12.70 3.12
C TYR A 392 2.34 13.24 1.87
N THR A 393 2.85 12.34 1.05
CA THR A 393 3.55 12.68 -0.20
C THR A 393 2.60 12.55 -1.40
N ARG A 394 2.65 13.50 -2.33
CA ARG A 394 2.06 13.40 -3.67
C ARG A 394 3.16 13.10 -4.68
N LEU A 395 2.90 12.15 -5.58
CA LEU A 395 3.79 11.86 -6.71
C LEU A 395 3.02 12.02 -8.00
N LYS A 396 3.52 12.83 -8.92
CA LYS A 396 2.99 12.95 -10.28
C LYS A 396 4.04 12.56 -11.31
N ALA A 397 3.73 11.57 -12.13
CA ALA A 397 4.58 11.17 -13.25
C ALA A 397 4.19 11.98 -14.48
N TYR A 398 4.99 12.99 -14.83
CA TYR A 398 4.69 13.84 -15.98
C TYR A 398 4.96 13.15 -17.32
N ASN A 399 6.04 12.38 -17.37
CA ASN A 399 6.43 11.67 -18.57
C ASN A 399 7.58 10.68 -18.29
N SER A 400 8.18 10.15 -19.33
CA SER A 400 9.32 9.21 -19.23
C SER A 400 10.59 9.78 -18.60
N THR A 401 10.69 11.11 -18.41
CA THR A 401 11.93 11.76 -17.91
C THR A 401 11.71 12.62 -16.66
N HIS A 402 10.45 12.88 -16.25
CA HIS A 402 10.16 13.81 -15.16
C HIS A 402 9.12 13.23 -14.19
N LEU A 403 9.51 13.07 -12.92
CA LEU A 403 8.63 12.91 -11.79
C LEU A 403 8.64 14.17 -10.94
N HIS A 404 7.48 14.54 -10.41
CA HIS A 404 7.35 15.61 -9.42
C HIS A 404 6.81 15.04 -8.12
N LEU A 405 7.43 15.39 -7.00
CA LEU A 405 7.03 14.97 -5.66
C LEU A 405 6.83 16.20 -4.78
N GLU A 406 5.80 16.12 -3.94
CA GLU A 406 5.44 17.15 -2.97
C GLU A 406 5.13 16.50 -1.63
N GLN A 407 5.67 17.06 -0.53
CA GLN A 407 5.22 16.74 0.82
C GLN A 407 4.21 17.76 1.28
N VAL A 408 3.03 17.29 1.63
CA VAL A 408 1.90 18.10 2.14
C VAL A 408 1.90 18.04 3.65
N SER A 409 1.83 19.19 4.31
CA SER A 409 1.73 19.30 5.77
C SER A 409 0.27 19.52 6.19
N ASP A 410 -0.27 18.61 7.00
CA ASP A 410 -1.59 18.77 7.60
C ASP A 410 -1.57 19.80 8.74
N ASP A 411 -0.47 19.89 9.49
CA ASP A 411 -0.27 20.89 10.54
C ASP A 411 -0.27 22.33 9.98
N LYS A 412 0.08 22.48 8.71
CA LYS A 412 0.05 23.75 7.97
C LYS A 412 -1.12 23.84 6.98
N ALA A 413 -2.23 23.21 7.33
CA ALA A 413 -3.48 23.28 6.58
C ALA A 413 -3.36 22.87 5.09
N GLY A 414 -2.45 21.95 4.75
CA GLY A 414 -2.23 21.44 3.40
C GLY A 414 -1.19 22.22 2.59
N GLU A 415 -0.36 23.03 3.24
CA GLU A 415 0.79 23.65 2.58
C GLU A 415 1.78 22.58 2.10
N VAL A 416 2.34 22.79 0.91
CA VAL A 416 3.46 22.00 0.40
C VAL A 416 4.74 22.49 1.05
N VAL A 417 5.31 21.68 1.94
CA VAL A 417 6.50 22.04 2.73
C VAL A 417 7.80 21.60 2.10
N ASP A 418 7.74 20.61 1.21
CA ASP A 418 8.87 20.19 0.37
C ASP A 418 8.38 19.84 -1.03
N SER A 419 9.19 20.14 -2.03
CA SER A 419 8.88 19.86 -3.42
C SER A 419 10.16 19.66 -4.21
N PHE A 420 10.20 18.62 -5.06
CA PHE A 420 11.34 18.40 -5.94
C PHE A 420 10.96 17.67 -7.22
N TRP A 421 11.78 17.89 -8.25
CA TRP A 421 11.72 17.16 -9.50
C TRP A 421 12.83 16.12 -9.54
N LEU A 422 12.46 14.87 -9.83
CA LEU A 422 13.42 13.85 -10.23
C LEU A 422 13.41 13.78 -11.76
N VAL A 423 14.56 14.10 -12.36
CA VAL A 423 14.71 14.17 -13.81
C VAL A 423 15.78 13.18 -14.27
N LYS A 424 15.44 12.34 -15.24
CA LYS A 424 16.36 11.37 -15.83
C LYS A 424 16.18 11.32 -17.35
N ASP A 425 17.22 11.68 -18.08
CA ASP A 425 17.26 11.56 -19.55
C ASP A 425 17.42 10.11 -20.01
N ARG A 426 17.98 9.27 -19.13
CA ARG A 426 18.22 7.83 -19.37
C ARG A 426 17.99 7.04 -18.09
N HIS A 427 17.35 5.90 -18.25
CA HIS A 427 17.11 4.94 -17.17
C HIS A 427 17.95 3.69 -17.35
N GLY A 428 18.27 3.02 -16.27
CA GLY A 428 19.07 1.79 -16.26
C GLY A 428 20.02 1.71 -15.09
N PRO A 429 20.85 0.66 -15.06
CA PRO A 429 21.84 0.43 -13.99
C PRO A 429 22.76 1.62 -13.77
N TYR A 430 23.12 1.86 -12.50
CA TYR A 430 24.03 2.94 -12.13
C TYR A 430 25.50 2.65 -12.52
N PRO A 431 26.39 3.66 -12.56
CA PRO A 431 27.75 3.52 -13.12
C PRO A 431 28.64 2.45 -12.49
N MET A 432 28.43 2.15 -11.18
CA MET A 432 29.21 1.13 -10.46
C MET A 432 28.47 -0.20 -10.31
N SER A 433 27.40 -0.40 -11.08
CA SER A 433 26.58 -1.61 -11.01
C SER A 433 27.41 -2.88 -11.28
N LYS A 434 27.11 -3.91 -10.48
CA LYS A 434 27.70 -5.25 -10.57
C LYS A 434 26.61 -6.28 -10.94
N MET A 435 25.83 -6.00 -11.96
CA MET A 435 24.77 -6.89 -12.43
C MET A 435 25.30 -8.30 -12.75
N ASN A 436 24.53 -9.30 -12.36
CA ASN A 436 24.80 -10.69 -12.77
C ASN A 436 24.28 -10.94 -14.21
N TRP A 437 25.10 -10.58 -15.20
CA TRP A 437 24.77 -10.70 -16.61
C TRP A 437 24.36 -12.11 -17.03
N ALA A 438 24.96 -13.16 -16.44
CA ALA A 438 24.58 -14.54 -16.77
C ALA A 438 23.14 -14.86 -16.33
N LYS A 439 22.68 -14.30 -15.21
CA LYS A 439 21.28 -14.43 -14.77
C LYS A 439 20.35 -13.59 -15.65
N VAL A 440 20.78 -12.40 -16.04
CA VAL A 440 20.03 -11.53 -16.97
C VAL A 440 19.80 -12.23 -18.30
N ASP A 441 20.87 -12.78 -18.90
CA ASP A 441 20.75 -13.51 -20.17
C ASP A 441 19.84 -14.72 -20.08
N LYS A 442 19.94 -15.49 -18.99
CA LYS A 442 19.06 -16.65 -18.77
C LYS A 442 17.56 -16.26 -18.68
N ILE A 443 17.25 -15.18 -17.98
CA ILE A 443 15.87 -14.70 -17.87
C ILE A 443 15.41 -14.13 -19.21
N ARG A 444 16.26 -13.38 -19.90
CA ARG A 444 15.98 -12.83 -21.23
C ARG A 444 15.64 -13.95 -22.24
N LEU A 445 16.44 -15.01 -22.29
CA LEU A 445 16.18 -16.16 -23.16
C LEU A 445 14.84 -16.81 -22.83
N LYS A 446 14.55 -17.03 -21.54
CA LYS A 446 13.25 -17.59 -21.10
C LYS A 446 12.06 -16.70 -21.51
N TYR A 447 12.22 -15.37 -21.48
CA TYR A 447 11.18 -14.42 -21.89
C TYR A 447 10.97 -14.40 -23.41
N MET A 448 12.04 -14.63 -24.19
CA MET A 448 11.98 -14.72 -25.66
C MET A 448 11.50 -16.09 -26.16
N GLY A 449 11.19 -17.02 -25.25
CA GLY A 449 10.75 -18.37 -25.61
C GLY A 449 11.86 -19.26 -26.21
N LEU A 450 13.12 -18.97 -25.91
CA LEU A 450 14.32 -19.68 -26.37
C LEU A 450 14.93 -20.59 -25.30
#